data_e3d7ad4f53a22de37aefde486abd8c98
#
_entry.id   e3d7ad4f53a22de37aefde486abd8c98
#
_cell.length_a   1.000
_cell.length_b   1.000
_cell.length_c   1.000
_cell.angle_alpha   90.00
_cell.angle_beta   90.00
_cell.angle_gamma   90.00
#
_symmetry.space_group_name_H-M   'P 1'
#
loop_
_entity.id
_entity.type
_entity.pdbx_description
1 polymer ?
#
loop_
_entity_poly.entity_id
_entity_poly.type
_entity_poly.pdbx_seq_one_letter_code
_entity_poly.pdbx_strand_id
1 'polypeptide(L)'
;MKMSKEKGSQFLLAEYVNNQSVWLNSQILKSSVQLLNEINDELVIEWISPLKQNDYREYRDNFLNVLGVSGAIPNDIWPKRGPVWDGLAKAKGNSGEEIILLVEAKAHLSEMKSELRATSLDSVIVIRKTFQKFRQRNGIDEKYADVWENCYYQLANRLIYLDYLNHTLNIKTYLVLINFVDDNTHVKTSLQDYLSHYKKVFHEMGISHLNLLNYVILCYI
;
A
#
# COMPACT_ATOMS: atom_id res chain seq x y z
N MET A 1 21.57 -4.57 -2.01
CA MET A 1 21.17 -5.62 -2.99
C MET A 1 21.23 -4.96 -4.38
N LYS A 2 22.00 -5.48 -5.32
CA LYS A 2 21.89 -4.96 -6.71
C LYS A 2 20.49 -5.26 -7.19
N MET A 3 19.76 -4.24 -7.70
CA MET A 3 18.52 -4.49 -8.43
C MET A 3 18.83 -5.47 -9.55
N SER A 4 18.24 -6.66 -9.48
CA SER A 4 18.65 -7.78 -10.32
C SER A 4 18.15 -7.69 -11.75
N LYS A 5 17.24 -6.74 -12.03
CA LYS A 5 16.65 -6.51 -13.36
C LYS A 5 16.21 -5.04 -13.47
N GLU A 6 16.54 -4.40 -14.58
CA GLU A 6 16.10 -3.05 -14.93
C GLU A 6 14.67 -3.08 -15.51
N LYS A 7 13.71 -3.62 -14.74
CA LYS A 7 12.31 -3.74 -15.16
C LYS A 7 11.36 -4.04 -13.98
N GLY A 8 10.07 -3.76 -14.21
CA GLY A 8 8.99 -4.04 -13.27
C GLY A 8 8.84 -3.01 -12.16
N SER A 9 7.83 -3.18 -11.32
CA SER A 9 7.38 -2.18 -10.36
C SER A 9 8.46 -1.73 -9.35
N GLN A 10 9.27 -2.66 -8.85
CA GLN A 10 10.34 -2.36 -7.89
C GLN A 10 11.44 -1.46 -8.51
N PHE A 11 11.86 -1.79 -9.74
CA PHE A 11 12.85 -0.99 -10.47
C PHE A 11 12.31 0.41 -10.74
N LEU A 12 11.10 0.51 -11.31
CA LEU A 12 10.48 1.78 -11.67
C LEU A 12 10.28 2.67 -10.44
N LEU A 13 9.75 2.12 -9.34
CA LEU A 13 9.58 2.90 -8.12
C LEU A 13 10.92 3.45 -7.61
N ALA A 14 11.97 2.62 -7.59
CA ALA A 14 13.29 3.05 -7.17
C ALA A 14 13.86 4.17 -8.06
N GLU A 15 13.68 4.08 -9.39
CA GLU A 15 14.08 5.12 -10.33
C GLU A 15 13.34 6.44 -10.07
N TYR A 16 12.03 6.41 -9.93
CA TYR A 16 11.25 7.63 -9.67
C TYR A 16 11.58 8.26 -8.31
N VAL A 17 11.68 7.46 -7.25
CA VAL A 17 12.00 7.96 -5.91
C VAL A 17 13.37 8.62 -5.85
N ASN A 18 14.38 8.08 -6.54
CA ASN A 18 15.76 8.59 -6.44
C ASN A 18 16.11 9.64 -7.48
N ASN A 19 15.45 9.65 -8.64
CA ASN A 19 15.81 10.54 -9.74
C ASN A 19 14.72 11.54 -10.12
N GLN A 20 13.45 11.30 -9.72
CA GLN A 20 12.30 12.12 -10.11
C GLN A 20 11.30 12.31 -8.96
N SER A 21 11.76 12.35 -7.71
CA SER A 21 10.89 12.39 -6.51
C SER A 21 9.92 13.56 -6.51
N VAL A 22 10.35 14.75 -6.94
CA VAL A 22 9.48 15.94 -7.02
C VAL A 22 8.31 15.71 -7.96
N TRP A 23 8.57 15.13 -9.13
CA TRP A 23 7.53 14.81 -10.10
C TRP A 23 6.59 13.72 -9.53
N LEU A 24 7.13 12.65 -8.95
CA LEU A 24 6.37 11.57 -8.33
C LEU A 24 5.46 12.09 -7.20
N ASN A 25 5.99 12.93 -6.32
CA ASN A 25 5.24 13.57 -5.25
C ASN A 25 4.05 14.35 -5.81
N SER A 26 4.28 15.14 -6.86
CA SER A 26 3.23 15.90 -7.52
C SER A 26 2.13 14.99 -8.11
N GLN A 27 2.48 13.80 -8.66
CA GLN A 27 1.47 12.85 -9.17
C GLN A 27 0.65 12.24 -8.02
N ILE A 28 1.29 11.88 -6.91
CA ILE A 28 0.60 11.35 -5.71
C ILE A 28 -0.39 12.39 -5.18
N LEU A 29 0.02 13.64 -5.03
CA LEU A 29 -0.85 14.72 -4.54
C LEU A 29 -2.03 14.97 -5.48
N LYS A 30 -1.80 15.02 -6.78
CA LYS A 30 -2.87 15.18 -7.80
C LYS A 30 -3.86 14.00 -7.80
N SER A 31 -3.44 12.84 -7.33
CA SER A 31 -4.28 11.64 -7.27
C SER A 31 -5.22 11.59 -6.04
N SER A 32 -5.09 12.54 -5.08
CA SER A 32 -5.93 12.57 -3.88
C SER A 32 -6.20 14.00 -3.43
N VAL A 33 -7.41 14.47 -3.69
CA VAL A 33 -7.88 15.79 -3.21
C VAL A 33 -7.83 15.85 -1.67
N GLN A 34 -8.13 14.74 -0.99
CA GLN A 34 -8.08 14.68 0.46
C GLN A 34 -6.65 14.91 0.98
N LEU A 35 -5.68 14.16 0.47
CA LEU A 35 -4.29 14.31 0.88
C LEU A 35 -3.77 15.73 0.55
N LEU A 36 -4.09 16.24 -0.65
CA LEU A 36 -3.70 17.59 -1.07
C LEU A 36 -4.24 18.67 -0.12
N ASN A 37 -5.47 18.53 0.38
CA ASN A 37 -6.06 19.46 1.34
C ASN A 37 -5.49 19.32 2.76
N GLU A 38 -4.87 18.22 3.09
CA GLU A 38 -4.29 17.94 4.41
C GLU A 38 -2.81 18.31 4.52
N ILE A 39 -2.12 18.48 3.39
CA ILE A 39 -0.70 18.83 3.34
C ILE A 39 -0.54 20.33 3.05
N ASN A 40 0.36 20.99 3.76
CA ASN A 40 0.75 22.37 3.47
C ASN A 40 1.50 22.42 2.12
N ASP A 41 1.16 23.38 1.26
CA ASP A 41 1.72 23.54 -0.09
C ASP A 41 3.26 23.65 -0.15
N GLU A 42 3.90 24.03 0.95
CA GLU A 42 5.35 24.12 1.08
C GLU A 42 6.04 22.77 1.33
N LEU A 43 5.28 21.65 1.48
CA LEU A 43 5.85 20.39 1.93
C LEU A 43 5.99 19.35 0.84
N VAL A 44 7.22 18.86 0.78
CA VAL A 44 7.62 17.72 -0.05
C VAL A 44 7.33 16.43 0.71
N ILE A 45 6.78 15.43 0.04
CA ILE A 45 6.75 14.07 0.54
C ILE A 45 8.19 13.59 0.73
N GLU A 46 8.56 13.23 1.94
CA GLU A 46 9.89 12.71 2.30
C GLU A 46 9.90 11.19 2.15
N TRP A 47 10.66 10.68 1.18
CA TRP A 47 10.84 9.26 0.98
C TRP A 47 11.82 8.67 1.99
N ILE A 48 11.45 7.54 2.58
CA ILE A 48 12.26 6.75 3.52
C ILE A 48 12.79 5.49 2.80
N SER A 49 12.01 4.95 1.87
CA SER A 49 12.41 3.85 0.98
C SER A 49 11.63 3.89 -0.33
N PRO A 50 12.16 3.31 -1.41
CA PRO A 50 13.49 2.69 -1.59
C PRO A 50 14.56 3.75 -1.92
N LEU A 51 15.49 4.02 -1.02
CA LEU A 51 16.55 4.99 -1.25
C LEU A 51 17.85 4.31 -1.69
N LYS A 52 18.53 4.89 -2.69
CA LYS A 52 19.82 4.42 -3.21
C LYS A 52 20.90 4.36 -2.13
N GLN A 53 20.93 5.36 -1.24
CA GLN A 53 21.87 5.42 -0.13
C GLN A 53 21.71 4.27 0.89
N ASN A 54 20.55 3.60 0.87
CA ASN A 54 20.21 2.44 1.72
C ASN A 54 20.07 1.16 0.90
N ASP A 55 20.78 1.05 -0.23
CA ASP A 55 20.77 -0.10 -1.15
C ASP A 55 19.33 -0.49 -1.60
N TYR A 56 18.45 0.49 -1.79
CA TYR A 56 17.05 0.33 -2.19
C TYR A 56 16.28 -0.62 -1.25
N ARG A 57 16.59 -0.57 0.03
CA ARG A 57 16.02 -1.47 1.02
C ARG A 57 14.53 -1.25 1.18
N GLU A 58 13.78 -2.33 1.13
CA GLU A 58 12.37 -2.42 1.52
C GLU A 58 12.24 -2.80 3.00
N TYR A 59 11.15 -2.39 3.62
CA TYR A 59 10.91 -2.62 5.04
C TYR A 59 9.66 -3.46 5.27
N ARG A 60 9.69 -4.22 6.35
CA ARG A 60 8.64 -5.15 6.75
C ARG A 60 8.20 -4.85 8.21
N ASP A 61 8.39 -5.74 9.14
CA ASP A 61 7.87 -5.67 10.52
C ASP A 61 8.34 -4.44 11.30
N ASN A 62 9.49 -3.86 10.98
CA ASN A 62 10.06 -2.70 11.66
C ASN A 62 9.77 -1.36 10.96
N PHE A 63 8.85 -1.32 10.01
CA PHE A 63 8.58 -0.13 9.19
C PHE A 63 8.15 1.09 10.03
N LEU A 64 7.40 0.90 11.12
CA LEU A 64 7.00 2.00 12.01
C LEU A 64 8.21 2.64 12.69
N ASN A 65 9.16 1.83 13.18
CA ASN A 65 10.39 2.35 13.78
C ASN A 65 11.22 3.17 12.78
N VAL A 66 11.28 2.70 11.53
CA VAL A 66 11.99 3.39 10.45
C VAL A 66 11.33 4.71 10.09
N LEU A 67 10.02 4.80 10.18
CA LEU A 67 9.24 6.02 10.01
C LEU A 67 9.32 6.96 11.23
N GLY A 68 9.93 6.53 12.33
CA GLY A 68 9.99 7.31 13.58
C GLY A 68 8.68 7.33 14.36
N VAL A 69 7.78 6.39 14.07
CA VAL A 69 6.45 6.31 14.67
C VAL A 69 6.44 5.30 15.81
N SER A 70 5.92 5.72 16.97
CA SER A 70 5.74 4.82 18.11
C SER A 70 4.54 3.88 17.87
N GLY A 71 4.75 2.59 18.11
CA GLY A 71 3.72 1.59 17.98
C GLY A 71 4.24 0.29 17.37
N ALA A 72 3.40 -0.71 17.39
CA ALA A 72 3.66 -2.01 16.78
C ALA A 72 2.35 -2.64 16.31
N ILE A 73 2.43 -3.48 15.31
CA ILE A 73 1.32 -4.36 14.94
C ILE A 73 1.43 -5.61 15.83
N PRO A 74 0.46 -5.85 16.73
CA PRO A 74 0.51 -7.02 17.61
C PRO A 74 0.43 -8.34 16.84
N ASN A 75 1.06 -9.38 17.38
CA ASN A 75 1.08 -10.70 16.73
C ASN A 75 -0.31 -11.38 16.65
N ASP A 76 -1.28 -10.94 17.43
CA ASP A 76 -2.68 -11.39 17.38
C ASP A 76 -3.52 -10.64 16.33
N ILE A 77 -2.98 -9.53 15.80
CA ILE A 77 -3.53 -8.81 14.63
C ILE A 77 -2.84 -9.31 13.36
N TRP A 78 -1.50 -9.41 13.38
CA TRP A 78 -0.75 -9.92 12.24
C TRP A 78 0.50 -10.69 12.69
N PRO A 79 0.74 -11.91 12.16
CA PRO A 79 1.91 -12.69 12.53
C PRO A 79 3.19 -12.01 12.05
N LYS A 80 4.34 -12.40 12.64
CA LYS A 80 5.66 -11.99 12.14
C LYS A 80 5.80 -12.28 10.64
N ARG A 81 6.64 -11.54 9.96
CA ARG A 81 6.79 -11.49 8.50
C ARG A 81 5.54 -10.92 7.82
N GLY A 82 5.11 -9.79 8.33
CA GLY A 82 4.07 -8.96 7.72
C GLY A 82 4.38 -8.53 6.29
N PRO A 83 3.57 -7.64 5.72
CA PRO A 83 3.79 -7.14 4.36
C PRO A 83 5.17 -6.48 4.22
N VAL A 84 5.83 -6.72 3.11
CA VAL A 84 6.95 -5.91 2.63
C VAL A 84 6.37 -4.71 1.91
N TRP A 85 6.82 -3.52 2.27
CA TRP A 85 6.39 -2.28 1.63
C TRP A 85 7.36 -1.93 0.51
N ASP A 86 6.87 -1.75 -0.71
CA ASP A 86 7.69 -1.35 -1.85
C ASP A 86 8.27 0.05 -1.64
N GLY A 87 7.52 0.92 -0.96
CA GLY A 87 7.99 2.22 -0.55
C GLY A 87 7.38 2.68 0.77
N LEU A 88 8.11 3.53 1.47
CA LEU A 88 7.68 4.25 2.66
C LEU A 88 8.01 5.74 2.49
N ALA A 89 7.04 6.56 2.79
CA ALA A 89 7.25 8.01 2.83
C ALA A 89 6.43 8.64 3.94
N LYS A 90 6.74 9.88 4.27
CA LYS A 90 5.97 10.70 5.19
C LYS A 90 5.84 12.13 4.69
N ALA A 91 4.82 12.81 5.16
CA ALA A 91 4.61 14.22 4.92
C ALA A 91 4.13 14.88 6.22
N LYS A 92 4.19 16.20 6.29
CA LYS A 92 3.60 16.95 7.41
C LYS A 92 2.25 17.51 7.00
N GLY A 93 1.25 17.28 7.84
CA GLY A 93 -0.06 17.88 7.70
C GLY A 93 -0.08 19.35 8.11
N ASN A 94 -1.19 20.03 7.80
CA ASN A 94 -1.39 21.45 8.08
C ASN A 94 -1.30 21.83 9.56
N SER A 95 -1.59 20.88 10.47
CA SER A 95 -1.44 21.07 11.92
C SER A 95 -0.09 20.62 12.47
N GLY A 96 0.85 20.24 11.59
CA GLY A 96 2.19 19.77 11.94
C GLY A 96 2.26 18.28 12.29
N GLU A 97 1.15 17.54 12.22
CA GLU A 97 1.12 16.08 12.39
C GLU A 97 1.86 15.36 11.27
N GLU A 98 2.44 14.20 11.59
CA GLU A 98 3.00 13.32 10.56
C GLU A 98 1.91 12.53 9.86
N ILE A 99 1.96 12.51 8.52
CA ILE A 99 1.14 11.69 7.65
C ILE A 99 2.03 10.63 7.04
N ILE A 100 1.65 9.36 7.22
CA ILE A 100 2.40 8.22 6.71
C ILE A 100 1.86 7.81 5.34
N LEU A 101 2.76 7.53 4.41
CA LEU A 101 2.44 6.97 3.10
C LEU A 101 3.04 5.57 3.01
N LEU A 102 2.17 4.56 3.01
CA LEU A 102 2.53 3.17 2.74
C LEU A 102 2.36 2.92 1.25
N VAL A 103 3.43 2.53 0.58
CA VAL A 103 3.42 2.46 -0.88
C VAL A 103 3.52 1.01 -1.37
N GLU A 104 2.66 0.70 -2.32
CA GLU A 104 2.66 -0.53 -3.11
C GLU A 104 2.70 -0.16 -4.58
N ALA A 105 3.61 -0.74 -5.35
CA ALA A 105 3.84 -0.42 -6.75
C ALA A 105 3.48 -1.59 -7.66
N LYS A 106 2.88 -1.32 -8.82
CA LYS A 106 2.48 -2.31 -9.81
C LYS A 106 2.86 -1.84 -11.21
N ALA A 107 3.51 -2.71 -11.99
CA ALA A 107 3.84 -2.47 -13.39
C ALA A 107 2.83 -3.14 -14.34
N HIS A 108 2.09 -4.16 -13.88
CA HIS A 108 1.05 -4.81 -14.67
C HIS A 108 0.01 -5.55 -13.81
N LEU A 109 -1.15 -5.87 -14.39
CA LEU A 109 -2.30 -6.44 -13.66
C LEU A 109 -2.01 -7.77 -12.98
N SER A 110 -1.12 -8.61 -13.52
CA SER A 110 -0.85 -9.92 -12.90
C SER A 110 -0.10 -9.79 -11.56
N GLU A 111 0.56 -8.67 -11.28
CA GLU A 111 1.17 -8.38 -9.98
C GLU A 111 0.12 -8.08 -8.88
N MET A 112 -1.11 -7.78 -9.27
CA MET A 112 -2.20 -7.50 -8.33
C MET A 112 -2.84 -8.77 -7.77
N LYS A 113 -2.67 -9.92 -8.44
CA LYS A 113 -3.16 -11.21 -7.97
C LYS A 113 -2.19 -11.80 -6.96
N SER A 114 -2.73 -12.29 -5.86
CA SER A 114 -1.93 -12.87 -4.79
C SER A 114 -2.79 -13.78 -3.92
N GLU A 115 -2.16 -14.79 -3.33
CA GLU A 115 -2.82 -15.76 -2.45
C GLU A 115 -2.11 -15.86 -1.10
N LEU A 116 -2.81 -16.32 -0.08
CA LEU A 116 -2.26 -16.61 1.23
C LEU A 116 -1.31 -17.81 1.16
N ARG A 117 -0.01 -17.53 1.37
CA ARG A 117 1.06 -18.55 1.31
C ARG A 117 1.69 -18.86 2.66
N ALA A 118 1.06 -18.47 3.77
CA ALA A 118 1.56 -18.81 5.08
C ALA A 118 1.48 -20.33 5.30
N THR A 119 2.59 -20.92 5.74
CA THR A 119 2.70 -22.38 5.98
C THR A 119 2.48 -22.75 7.44
N SER A 120 2.67 -21.82 8.38
CA SER A 120 2.38 -22.04 9.79
C SER A 120 0.88 -21.97 10.04
N LEU A 121 0.32 -23.01 10.64
CA LEU A 121 -1.10 -23.07 11.00
C LEU A 121 -1.49 -21.88 11.90
N ASP A 122 -0.68 -21.55 12.89
CA ASP A 122 -0.94 -20.41 13.81
C ASP A 122 -1.02 -19.09 13.03
N SER A 123 -0.11 -18.88 12.06
CA SER A 123 -0.15 -17.69 11.21
C SER A 123 -1.42 -17.63 10.37
N VAL A 124 -1.82 -18.75 9.76
CA VAL A 124 -3.06 -18.85 8.97
C VAL A 124 -4.28 -18.52 9.84
N ILE A 125 -4.35 -19.08 11.06
CA ILE A 125 -5.45 -18.82 11.98
C ILE A 125 -5.54 -17.33 12.33
N VAL A 126 -4.41 -16.69 12.67
CA VAL A 126 -4.38 -15.24 12.99
C VAL A 126 -4.84 -14.41 11.80
N ILE A 127 -4.30 -14.67 10.60
CA ILE A 127 -4.65 -13.92 9.39
C ILE A 127 -6.15 -14.04 9.08
N ARG A 128 -6.69 -15.26 9.09
CA ARG A 128 -8.11 -15.52 8.81
C ARG A 128 -9.02 -14.85 9.82
N LYS A 129 -8.68 -14.95 11.10
CA LYS A 129 -9.41 -14.28 12.20
C LYS A 129 -9.40 -12.76 12.03
N THR A 130 -8.27 -12.19 11.63
CA THR A 130 -8.15 -10.75 11.39
C THR A 130 -8.98 -10.32 10.19
N PHE A 131 -8.91 -11.02 9.07
CA PHE A 131 -9.76 -10.76 7.91
C PHE A 131 -11.24 -10.88 8.24
N GLN A 132 -11.64 -11.91 8.97
CA GLN A 132 -13.02 -12.10 9.39
C GLN A 132 -13.51 -10.94 10.26
N LYS A 133 -12.75 -10.56 11.29
CA LYS A 133 -13.08 -9.41 12.16
C LYS A 133 -13.23 -8.11 11.38
N PHE A 134 -12.31 -7.87 10.43
CA PHE A 134 -12.38 -6.70 9.58
C PHE A 134 -13.65 -6.70 8.72
N ARG A 135 -13.95 -7.82 8.04
CA ARG A 135 -15.17 -7.95 7.23
C ARG A 135 -16.43 -7.72 8.07
N GLN A 136 -16.55 -8.40 9.20
CA GLN A 136 -17.71 -8.26 10.11
C GLN A 136 -17.92 -6.82 10.57
N ARG A 137 -16.83 -6.16 11.03
CA ARG A 137 -16.91 -4.78 11.49
C ARG A 137 -17.33 -3.80 10.38
N ASN A 138 -16.96 -4.08 9.16
CA ASN A 138 -17.23 -3.22 7.99
C ASN A 138 -18.44 -3.67 7.16
N GLY A 139 -19.25 -4.62 7.63
CA GLY A 139 -20.44 -5.08 6.94
C GLY A 139 -20.17 -5.80 5.61
N ILE A 140 -18.98 -6.39 5.45
CA ILE A 140 -18.60 -7.14 4.25
C ILE A 140 -19.08 -8.59 4.41
N ASP A 141 -19.85 -9.07 3.43
CA ASP A 141 -20.42 -10.41 3.41
C ASP A 141 -19.31 -11.49 3.37
N GLU A 142 -19.50 -12.56 4.13
CA GLU A 142 -18.55 -13.70 4.18
C GLU A 142 -18.39 -14.43 2.85
N LYS A 143 -19.31 -14.29 1.90
CA LYS A 143 -19.15 -14.81 0.54
C LYS A 143 -17.90 -14.30 -0.17
N TYR A 144 -17.36 -13.16 0.25
CA TYR A 144 -16.14 -12.59 -0.30
C TYR A 144 -14.85 -13.14 0.34
N ALA A 145 -14.93 -13.99 1.38
CA ALA A 145 -13.77 -14.46 2.14
C ALA A 145 -12.70 -15.14 1.28
N ASP A 146 -13.13 -15.98 0.35
CA ASP A 146 -12.22 -16.68 -0.56
C ASP A 146 -11.41 -15.73 -1.44
N VAL A 147 -12.02 -14.67 -1.93
CA VAL A 147 -11.36 -13.65 -2.77
C VAL A 147 -10.25 -12.92 -2.00
N TRP A 148 -10.46 -12.66 -0.70
CA TRP A 148 -9.48 -12.04 0.18
C TRP A 148 -8.23 -12.91 0.38
N GLU A 149 -8.39 -14.22 0.45
CA GLU A 149 -7.32 -15.17 0.70
C GLU A 149 -6.62 -15.65 -0.58
N ASN A 150 -7.40 -15.88 -1.65
CA ASN A 150 -6.94 -16.63 -2.81
C ASN A 150 -6.83 -15.81 -4.11
N CYS A 151 -7.26 -14.53 -4.09
CA CYS A 151 -7.17 -13.68 -5.27
C CYS A 151 -6.40 -12.37 -5.01
N TYR A 152 -6.69 -11.68 -3.89
CA TYR A 152 -6.17 -10.35 -3.62
C TYR A 152 -5.59 -10.23 -2.19
N TYR A 153 -4.93 -11.28 -1.73
CA TYR A 153 -4.34 -11.35 -0.40
C TYR A 153 -3.42 -10.18 -0.07
N GLN A 154 -2.61 -9.74 -1.04
CA GLN A 154 -1.71 -8.61 -0.83
C GLN A 154 -2.49 -7.31 -0.58
N LEU A 155 -3.50 -6.99 -1.37
CA LEU A 155 -4.34 -5.82 -1.11
C LEU A 155 -5.11 -5.96 0.21
N ALA A 156 -5.64 -7.15 0.50
CA ALA A 156 -6.35 -7.41 1.74
C ALA A 156 -5.49 -7.10 2.97
N ASN A 157 -4.24 -7.59 3.00
CA ASN A 157 -3.35 -7.29 4.12
C ASN A 157 -2.95 -5.81 4.20
N ARG A 158 -2.79 -5.10 3.06
CA ARG A 158 -2.54 -3.64 3.04
C ARG A 158 -3.68 -2.86 3.69
N LEU A 159 -4.93 -3.25 3.40
CA LEU A 159 -6.12 -2.63 4.00
C LEU A 159 -6.21 -2.88 5.51
N ILE A 160 -5.82 -4.07 6.00
CA ILE A 160 -5.76 -4.34 7.44
C ILE A 160 -4.77 -3.39 8.14
N TYR A 161 -3.58 -3.23 7.57
CA TYR A 161 -2.57 -2.33 8.14
C TYR A 161 -3.03 -0.87 8.10
N LEU A 162 -3.58 -0.43 6.97
CA LEU A 162 -4.14 0.92 6.82
C LEU A 162 -5.21 1.21 7.88
N ASP A 163 -6.14 0.28 8.07
CA ASP A 163 -7.20 0.39 9.05
C ASP A 163 -6.67 0.41 10.49
N TYR A 164 -5.72 -0.48 10.81
CA TYR A 164 -5.14 -0.55 12.14
C TYR A 164 -4.38 0.73 12.51
N LEU A 165 -3.61 1.27 11.58
CA LEU A 165 -2.86 2.51 11.79
C LEU A 165 -3.80 3.70 12.00
N ASN A 166 -4.80 3.88 11.13
CA ASN A 166 -5.73 4.99 11.23
C ASN A 166 -6.67 4.89 12.43
N HIS A 167 -7.29 3.71 12.67
CA HIS A 167 -8.38 3.59 13.64
C HIS A 167 -7.94 3.10 15.01
N THR A 168 -6.83 2.35 15.12
CA THR A 168 -6.38 1.81 16.40
C THR A 168 -5.22 2.61 16.97
N LEU A 169 -4.23 2.93 16.14
CA LEU A 169 -3.07 3.71 16.61
C LEU A 169 -3.28 5.23 16.44
N ASN A 170 -4.35 5.67 15.76
CA ASN A 170 -4.62 7.07 15.43
C ASN A 170 -3.43 7.75 14.71
N ILE A 171 -2.76 6.98 13.84
CA ILE A 171 -1.67 7.46 13.01
C ILE A 171 -2.25 7.72 11.62
N LYS A 172 -2.33 8.98 11.21
CA LYS A 172 -2.85 9.34 9.90
C LYS A 172 -2.00 8.70 8.80
N THR A 173 -2.60 7.79 8.06
CA THR A 173 -1.90 6.95 7.09
C THR A 173 -2.69 6.87 5.79
N TYR A 174 -2.00 6.94 4.66
CA TYR A 174 -2.53 6.65 3.34
C TYR A 174 -1.83 5.43 2.74
N LEU A 175 -2.60 4.61 2.04
CA LEU A 175 -2.09 3.55 1.16
C LEU A 175 -2.01 4.10 -0.26
N VAL A 176 -0.81 4.23 -0.79
CA VAL A 176 -0.58 4.71 -2.15
C VAL A 176 -0.31 3.52 -3.06
N LEU A 177 -1.21 3.27 -4.00
CA LEU A 177 -1.09 2.23 -5.01
C LEU A 177 -0.59 2.89 -6.30
N ILE A 178 0.73 2.81 -6.53
CA ILE A 178 1.38 3.37 -7.73
C ILE A 178 1.28 2.37 -8.86
N ASN A 179 0.72 2.80 -9.99
CA ASN A 179 0.49 1.97 -11.17
C ASN A 179 1.24 2.58 -12.36
N PHE A 180 2.25 1.86 -12.86
CA PHE A 180 3.02 2.27 -14.01
C PHE A 180 2.24 1.97 -15.29
N VAL A 181 1.79 3.04 -15.96
CA VAL A 181 0.97 2.94 -17.18
C VAL A 181 1.88 2.80 -18.39
N ASP A 182 1.53 1.89 -19.27
CA ASP A 182 2.23 1.66 -20.55
C ASP A 182 3.75 1.41 -20.41
N ASP A 183 4.16 0.80 -19.30
CA ASP A 183 5.56 0.47 -19.03
C ASP A 183 6.19 -0.33 -20.18
N ASN A 184 7.25 0.24 -20.77
CA ASN A 184 7.99 -0.38 -21.88
C ASN A 184 9.05 -1.38 -21.42
N THR A 185 9.33 -1.46 -20.10
CA THR A 185 10.38 -2.35 -19.58
C THR A 185 9.90 -3.78 -19.42
N HIS A 186 8.58 -4.00 -19.35
CA HIS A 186 8.00 -5.33 -19.15
C HIS A 186 6.66 -5.49 -19.89
N VAL A 187 5.56 -5.72 -19.16
CA VAL A 187 4.21 -5.94 -19.72
C VAL A 187 3.45 -4.62 -19.66
N LYS A 188 3.07 -4.11 -20.84
CA LYS A 188 2.27 -2.89 -20.91
C LYS A 188 0.89 -3.10 -20.33
N THR A 189 0.45 -2.15 -19.53
CA THR A 189 -0.91 -2.08 -19.00
C THR A 189 -1.42 -0.67 -19.18
N SER A 190 -2.53 -0.51 -19.90
CA SER A 190 -3.11 0.81 -20.13
C SER A 190 -3.78 1.37 -18.87
N LEU A 191 -3.94 2.69 -18.83
CA LEU A 191 -4.72 3.35 -17.78
C LEU A 191 -6.15 2.76 -17.67
N GLN A 192 -6.79 2.51 -18.81
CA GLN A 192 -8.14 1.96 -18.84
C GLN A 192 -8.22 0.54 -18.25
N ASP A 193 -7.18 -0.27 -18.46
CA ASP A 193 -7.10 -1.61 -17.89
C ASP A 193 -6.97 -1.54 -16.36
N TYR A 194 -6.12 -0.66 -15.84
CA TYR A 194 -6.00 -0.43 -14.40
C TYR A 194 -7.31 0.06 -13.78
N LEU A 195 -7.95 1.08 -14.35
CA LEU A 195 -9.22 1.62 -13.86
C LEU A 195 -10.32 0.54 -13.80
N SER A 196 -10.44 -0.23 -14.89
CA SER A 196 -11.41 -1.32 -14.97
C SER A 196 -11.10 -2.42 -13.95
N HIS A 197 -9.83 -2.73 -13.77
CA HIS A 197 -9.38 -3.78 -12.84
C HIS A 197 -9.63 -3.38 -11.38
N TYR A 198 -9.28 -2.18 -10.95
CA TYR A 198 -9.55 -1.73 -9.56
C TYR A 198 -11.04 -1.71 -9.25
N LYS A 199 -11.88 -1.24 -10.19
CA LYS A 199 -13.33 -1.30 -10.03
C LYS A 199 -13.82 -2.74 -9.81
N LYS A 200 -13.29 -3.69 -10.59
CA LYS A 200 -13.58 -5.12 -10.44
C LYS A 200 -13.09 -5.66 -9.10
N VAL A 201 -11.84 -5.40 -8.74
CA VAL A 201 -11.23 -5.87 -7.48
C VAL A 201 -12.01 -5.39 -6.26
N PHE A 202 -12.33 -4.11 -6.19
CA PHE A 202 -13.07 -3.55 -5.06
C PHE A 202 -14.50 -4.14 -4.96
N HIS A 203 -15.13 -4.41 -6.09
CA HIS A 203 -16.43 -5.10 -6.13
C HIS A 203 -16.31 -6.55 -5.66
N GLU A 204 -15.36 -7.31 -6.20
CA GLU A 204 -15.13 -8.73 -5.85
C GLU A 204 -14.70 -8.93 -4.40
N MET A 205 -14.00 -7.97 -3.80
CA MET A 205 -13.67 -7.96 -2.37
C MET A 205 -14.80 -7.45 -1.47
N GLY A 206 -15.89 -6.92 -2.05
CA GLY A 206 -17.02 -6.34 -1.32
C GLY A 206 -16.70 -5.03 -0.59
N ILE A 207 -15.67 -4.28 -1.02
CA ILE A 207 -15.15 -3.11 -0.30
C ILE A 207 -15.53 -1.77 -0.93
N SER A 208 -16.22 -1.74 -2.07
CA SER A 208 -16.51 -0.50 -2.83
C SER A 208 -17.24 0.59 -2.03
N HIS A 209 -17.86 0.25 -0.91
CA HIS A 209 -18.61 1.16 -0.04
C HIS A 209 -17.83 1.63 1.19
N LEU A 210 -16.58 1.18 1.38
CA LEU A 210 -15.84 1.48 2.61
C LEU A 210 -15.31 2.90 2.63
N ASN A 211 -15.54 3.62 3.72
CA ASN A 211 -14.91 4.92 3.98
C ASN A 211 -13.38 4.83 4.07
N LEU A 212 -12.84 3.66 4.40
CA LEU A 212 -11.40 3.41 4.40
C LEU A 212 -10.75 3.68 3.04
N LEU A 213 -11.50 3.53 1.93
CA LEU A 213 -10.99 3.83 0.59
C LEU A 213 -10.67 5.31 0.37
N ASN A 214 -11.16 6.22 1.20
CA ASN A 214 -10.74 7.63 1.18
C ASN A 214 -9.25 7.79 1.53
N TYR A 215 -8.65 6.81 2.21
CA TYR A 215 -7.23 6.75 2.53
C TYR A 215 -6.43 5.86 1.55
N VAL A 216 -7.05 5.41 0.45
CA VAL A 216 -6.38 4.66 -0.62
C VAL A 216 -6.24 5.56 -1.84
N ILE A 217 -5.01 5.79 -2.25
CA ILE A 217 -4.68 6.64 -3.40
C ILE A 217 -4.30 5.75 -4.58
N LEU A 218 -5.07 5.80 -5.64
CA LEU A 218 -4.73 5.17 -6.91
C LEU A 218 -3.95 6.17 -7.76
N CYS A 219 -2.63 6.03 -7.77
CA CYS A 219 -1.73 6.91 -8.53
C CYS A 219 -1.33 6.20 -9.82
N TYR A 220 -1.50 6.86 -10.96
CA TYR A 220 -1.16 6.35 -12.29
C TYR A 220 -0.05 7.22 -12.89
N ILE A 221 1.07 6.61 -13.29
CA ILE A 221 2.27 7.29 -13.77
C ILE A 221 2.90 6.57 -14.97
#